data_79d3d04cc3da529b5393cf49ff3e514e
#
_entry.id   79d3d04cc3da529b5393cf49ff3e514e
#
_cell.length_a   1.000
_cell.length_b   1.000
_cell.length_c   1.000
_cell.angle_alpha   90.00
_cell.angle_beta   90.00
_cell.angle_gamma   90.00
#
_symmetry.space_group_name_H-M   'P 1'
#
loop_
_entity.id
_entity.type
_entity.pdbx_description
1 polymer ?
#
loop_
_entity_poly.entity_id
_entity_poly.type
_entity_poly.pdbx_seq_one_letter_code
_entity_poly.pdbx_strand_id
1 'polypeptide(L)'
;MQKRVVITGMGTINPVGNNLNDYWNALLEGKCGIDIIKAFDPSDFKAKTAGEVKDFNPSELIGRKEAKRLDRFSQFAIVAAKEALAHSKLDMDKIDKNRAGAVIGSGIGGLATIEAEQTKLLNSGPDRVSPLFIPMAISNMAAGNVAITIGLKGICTSVVTACASATNAIGEAFKLIQSGNQDIVFAGGAEASITPLAIAGFASMTALSTSTDPKRASIPFDKDRDGFVMGEGAGVLVLESLEHAQQRGA
;
A
#
# COMPACT_ATOMS: atom_id res chain seq x y z
N MET A 1 -13.97 14.92 26.58
CA MET A 1 -12.88 13.98 26.91
C MET A 1 -12.34 13.40 25.63
N GLN A 2 -11.03 13.21 25.51
CA GLN A 2 -10.43 12.52 24.38
C GLN A 2 -10.78 11.02 24.45
N LYS A 3 -11.17 10.42 23.31
CA LYS A 3 -11.45 8.99 23.22
C LYS A 3 -10.15 8.18 23.21
N ARG A 4 -10.17 7.01 23.81
CA ARG A 4 -9.10 6.01 23.60
C ARG A 4 -9.27 5.36 22.24
N VAL A 5 -8.15 5.09 21.58
CA VAL A 5 -8.11 4.46 20.25
C VAL A 5 -7.42 3.11 20.36
N VAL A 6 -8.01 2.11 19.75
CA VAL A 6 -7.51 0.73 19.73
C VAL A 6 -7.40 0.21 18.31
N ILE A 7 -6.51 -0.78 18.09
CA ILE A 7 -6.40 -1.53 16.84
C ILE A 7 -7.22 -2.80 16.99
N THR A 8 -8.19 -3.01 16.11
CA THR A 8 -9.05 -4.19 16.14
C THR A 8 -8.87 -5.09 14.93
N GLY A 9 -8.26 -4.59 13.87
CA GLY A 9 -7.98 -5.37 12.66
C GLY A 9 -6.67 -4.97 12.00
N MET A 10 -6.07 -5.91 11.30
CA MET A 10 -4.84 -5.72 10.52
C MET A 10 -4.94 -6.50 9.22
N GLY A 11 -4.26 -6.03 8.19
CA GLY A 11 -4.10 -6.75 6.94
C GLY A 11 -2.86 -6.26 6.20
N THR A 12 -2.22 -7.15 5.46
CA THR A 12 -0.99 -6.84 4.74
C THR A 12 -0.86 -7.63 3.45
N ILE A 13 -0.10 -7.07 2.53
CA ILE A 13 0.47 -7.76 1.38
C ILE A 13 1.86 -7.20 1.15
N ASN A 14 2.86 -8.06 1.08
CA ASN A 14 4.26 -7.64 1.02
C ASN A 14 5.16 -8.74 0.42
N PRO A 15 6.45 -8.49 0.16
CA PRO A 15 7.35 -9.43 -0.50
C PRO A 15 7.57 -10.78 0.20
N VAL A 16 7.21 -10.91 1.47
CA VAL A 16 7.38 -12.14 2.24
C VAL A 16 6.07 -12.79 2.67
N GLY A 17 4.92 -12.17 2.36
CA GLY A 17 3.61 -12.75 2.66
C GLY A 17 2.45 -11.96 2.05
N ASN A 18 1.47 -12.68 1.50
CA ASN A 18 0.28 -12.10 0.88
C ASN A 18 -0.90 -12.00 1.86
N ASN A 19 -0.67 -12.32 3.13
CA ASN A 19 -1.60 -12.17 4.26
C ASN A 19 -0.82 -12.13 5.58
N LEU A 20 -1.50 -11.84 6.68
CA LEU A 20 -0.91 -11.72 8.01
C LEU A 20 -0.19 -12.98 8.49
N ASN A 21 -0.79 -14.16 8.27
CA ASN A 21 -0.22 -15.41 8.75
C ASN A 21 1.08 -15.76 8.01
N ASP A 22 1.07 -15.65 6.68
CA ASP A 22 2.27 -15.89 5.87
C ASP A 22 3.36 -14.88 6.21
N TYR A 23 2.99 -13.61 6.36
CA TYR A 23 3.91 -12.56 6.77
C TYR A 23 4.54 -12.82 8.13
N TRP A 24 3.72 -13.16 9.14
CA TRP A 24 4.22 -13.45 10.48
C TRP A 24 5.15 -14.65 10.52
N ASN A 25 4.76 -15.75 9.86
CA ASN A 25 5.61 -16.95 9.77
C ASN A 25 6.93 -16.66 9.06
N ALA A 26 6.89 -15.92 7.96
CA ALA A 26 8.09 -15.52 7.24
C ALA A 26 9.06 -14.69 8.11
N LEU A 27 8.53 -13.79 8.96
CA LEU A 27 9.34 -13.02 9.91
C LEU A 27 9.99 -13.92 10.96
N LEU A 28 9.25 -14.90 11.51
CA LEU A 28 9.79 -15.86 12.48
C LEU A 28 10.89 -16.75 11.87
N GLU A 29 10.77 -17.08 10.60
CA GLU A 29 11.76 -17.84 9.83
C GLU A 29 12.96 -16.98 9.38
N GLY A 30 12.93 -15.67 9.54
CA GLY A 30 13.94 -14.74 9.04
C GLY A 30 14.01 -14.69 7.51
N LYS A 31 12.88 -14.89 6.83
CA LYS A 31 12.81 -14.96 5.36
C LYS A 31 13.10 -13.59 4.73
N CYS A 32 13.99 -13.58 3.76
CA CYS A 32 14.29 -12.40 2.95
C CYS A 32 13.34 -12.31 1.75
N GLY A 33 12.69 -11.15 1.58
CA GLY A 33 11.81 -10.87 0.43
C GLY A 33 12.51 -10.24 -0.76
N ILE A 34 13.78 -9.84 -0.61
CA ILE A 34 14.57 -9.21 -1.67
C ILE A 34 15.01 -10.27 -2.69
N ASP A 35 14.95 -9.94 -3.97
CA ASP A 35 15.40 -10.75 -5.08
C ASP A 35 15.87 -9.85 -6.25
N ILE A 36 16.40 -10.41 -7.31
CA ILE A 36 16.61 -9.70 -8.57
C ILE A 36 15.23 -9.28 -9.12
N ILE A 37 15.14 -8.05 -9.60
CA ILE A 37 13.91 -7.48 -10.17
C ILE A 37 13.40 -8.38 -11.30
N LYS A 38 12.10 -8.69 -11.29
CA LYS A 38 11.41 -9.51 -12.29
C LYS A 38 10.33 -8.74 -13.06
N ALA A 39 9.89 -7.58 -12.53
CA ALA A 39 8.89 -6.74 -13.16
C ALA A 39 9.35 -6.17 -14.51
N PHE A 40 10.66 -6.03 -14.73
CA PHE A 40 11.30 -5.62 -15.98
C PHE A 40 12.73 -6.15 -16.03
N ASP A 41 13.39 -6.05 -17.20
CA ASP A 41 14.81 -6.42 -17.35
C ASP A 41 15.73 -5.38 -16.68
N PRO A 42 16.41 -5.72 -15.56
CA PRO A 42 17.28 -4.79 -14.85
C PRO A 42 18.73 -4.78 -15.37
N SER A 43 19.04 -5.42 -16.50
CA SER A 43 20.43 -5.64 -16.98
C SER A 43 21.23 -4.34 -17.08
N ASP A 44 20.59 -3.28 -17.59
CA ASP A 44 21.23 -1.96 -17.81
C ASP A 44 21.16 -1.05 -16.57
N PHE A 45 20.52 -1.48 -15.48
CA PHE A 45 20.35 -0.69 -14.27
C PHE A 45 21.51 -0.92 -13.28
N LYS A 46 21.92 0.13 -12.55
CA LYS A 46 22.89 0.00 -11.46
C LYS A 46 22.34 -0.78 -10.29
N ALA A 47 21.09 -0.49 -9.88
CA ALA A 47 20.37 -1.24 -8.85
C ALA A 47 19.53 -2.31 -9.53
N LYS A 48 19.71 -3.57 -9.12
CA LYS A 48 19.10 -4.75 -9.75
C LYS A 48 18.23 -5.57 -8.81
N THR A 49 18.14 -5.17 -7.54
CA THR A 49 17.39 -5.88 -6.51
C THR A 49 16.20 -5.06 -6.01
N ALA A 50 15.11 -5.76 -5.70
CA ALA A 50 13.90 -5.19 -5.12
C ALA A 50 13.15 -6.20 -4.24
N GLY A 51 12.27 -5.70 -3.37
CA GLY A 51 11.29 -6.50 -2.65
C GLY A 51 9.96 -6.48 -3.39
N GLU A 52 9.76 -7.40 -4.34
CA GLU A 52 8.51 -7.53 -5.11
C GLU A 52 7.52 -8.45 -4.40
N VAL A 53 6.23 -8.10 -4.45
CA VAL A 53 5.14 -9.00 -4.01
C VAL A 53 5.01 -10.14 -5.00
N LYS A 54 5.13 -11.37 -4.49
CA LYS A 54 5.12 -12.61 -5.28
C LYS A 54 3.72 -13.22 -5.34
N ASP A 55 3.42 -13.96 -6.39
CA ASP A 55 2.18 -14.75 -6.55
C ASP A 55 0.89 -13.95 -6.32
N PHE A 56 0.90 -12.67 -6.69
CA PHE A 56 -0.25 -11.79 -6.57
C PHE A 56 -1.16 -11.87 -7.79
N ASN A 57 -2.36 -12.43 -7.60
CA ASN A 57 -3.40 -12.48 -8.63
C ASN A 57 -4.57 -11.55 -8.27
N PRO A 58 -4.55 -10.29 -8.71
CA PRO A 58 -5.61 -9.34 -8.37
C PRO A 58 -6.97 -9.74 -8.95
N SER A 59 -7.00 -10.49 -10.06
CA SER A 59 -8.27 -10.93 -10.68
C SER A 59 -9.06 -11.89 -9.78
N GLU A 60 -8.38 -12.71 -9.00
CA GLU A 60 -9.00 -13.61 -8.02
C GLU A 60 -9.41 -12.87 -6.74
N LEU A 61 -8.59 -11.94 -6.26
CA LEU A 61 -8.76 -11.28 -4.96
C LEU A 61 -9.79 -10.14 -4.98
N ILE A 62 -9.86 -9.39 -6.10
CA ILE A 62 -10.73 -8.21 -6.23
C ILE A 62 -11.65 -8.26 -7.44
N GLY A 63 -11.56 -9.30 -8.26
CA GLY A 63 -12.36 -9.47 -9.46
C GLY A 63 -11.69 -8.90 -10.73
N ARG A 64 -11.82 -9.65 -11.83
CA ARG A 64 -11.13 -9.36 -13.11
C ARG A 64 -11.42 -7.98 -13.69
N LYS A 65 -12.68 -7.52 -13.58
CA LYS A 65 -13.11 -6.23 -14.13
C LYS A 65 -12.51 -5.07 -13.32
N GLU A 66 -12.57 -5.18 -12.00
CA GLU A 66 -12.06 -4.16 -11.08
C GLU A 66 -10.53 -4.09 -11.14
N ALA A 67 -9.85 -5.23 -11.13
CA ALA A 67 -8.38 -5.29 -11.23
C ALA A 67 -7.83 -4.52 -12.43
N LYS A 68 -8.52 -4.57 -13.60
CA LYS A 68 -8.09 -3.86 -14.81
C LYS A 68 -8.27 -2.33 -14.76
N ARG A 69 -8.99 -1.81 -13.78
CA ARG A 69 -9.30 -0.39 -13.61
C ARG A 69 -8.47 0.29 -12.53
N LEU A 70 -7.60 -0.47 -11.90
CA LEU A 70 -6.81 -0.05 -10.72
C LEU A 70 -5.33 -0.23 -11.00
N ASP A 71 -4.53 0.77 -10.62
CA ASP A 71 -3.09 0.59 -10.50
C ASP A 71 -2.76 -0.37 -9.36
N ARG A 72 -1.58 -1.00 -9.41
CA ARG A 72 -1.12 -2.03 -8.49
C ARG A 72 -1.12 -1.57 -7.03
N PHE A 73 -0.75 -0.32 -6.73
CA PHE A 73 -0.78 0.19 -5.35
C PHE A 73 -2.20 0.23 -4.77
N SER A 74 -3.20 0.59 -5.58
CA SER A 74 -4.61 0.55 -5.18
C SER A 74 -5.11 -0.89 -5.01
N GLN A 75 -4.67 -1.82 -5.85
CA GLN A 75 -4.99 -3.25 -5.71
C GLN A 75 -4.47 -3.78 -4.36
N PHE A 76 -3.23 -3.47 -4.00
CA PHE A 76 -2.64 -3.83 -2.70
C PHE A 76 -3.42 -3.25 -1.53
N ALA A 77 -3.77 -1.95 -1.60
CA ALA A 77 -4.55 -1.30 -0.56
C ALA A 77 -5.89 -1.99 -0.31
N ILE A 78 -6.61 -2.36 -1.37
CA ILE A 78 -7.89 -3.06 -1.27
C ILE A 78 -7.72 -4.43 -0.63
N VAL A 79 -6.72 -5.22 -1.04
CA VAL A 79 -6.49 -6.56 -0.51
C VAL A 79 -6.16 -6.51 0.97
N ALA A 80 -5.22 -5.64 1.37
CA ALA A 80 -4.87 -5.44 2.77
C ALA A 80 -6.06 -4.92 3.60
N ALA A 81 -6.89 -4.01 3.06
CA ALA A 81 -8.07 -3.50 3.74
C ALA A 81 -9.16 -4.57 3.91
N LYS A 82 -9.38 -5.44 2.92
CA LYS A 82 -10.31 -6.58 3.04
C LYS A 82 -9.86 -7.57 4.12
N GLU A 83 -8.58 -7.87 4.19
CA GLU A 83 -8.02 -8.71 5.26
C GLU A 83 -8.19 -8.04 6.63
N ALA A 84 -7.87 -6.74 6.74
CA ALA A 84 -8.05 -5.98 7.97
C ALA A 84 -9.52 -5.97 8.45
N LEU A 85 -10.47 -5.83 7.51
CA LEU A 85 -11.91 -5.93 7.79
C LEU A 85 -12.26 -7.32 8.33
N ALA A 86 -11.83 -8.38 7.65
CA ALA A 86 -12.10 -9.75 8.08
C ALA A 86 -11.49 -10.06 9.45
N HIS A 87 -10.24 -9.62 9.67
CA HIS A 87 -9.54 -9.80 10.95
C HIS A 87 -10.22 -9.03 12.09
N SER A 88 -10.76 -7.84 11.83
CA SER A 88 -11.47 -7.03 12.82
C SER A 88 -12.83 -7.61 13.24
N LYS A 89 -13.40 -8.52 12.45
CA LYS A 89 -14.76 -9.03 12.60
C LYS A 89 -15.84 -7.94 12.64
N LEU A 90 -15.57 -6.79 12.01
CA LEU A 90 -16.55 -5.72 11.87
C LEU A 90 -17.71 -6.17 10.98
N ASP A 91 -18.94 -6.00 11.48
CA ASP A 91 -20.17 -6.18 10.71
C ASP A 91 -20.57 -4.82 10.11
N MET A 92 -20.30 -4.65 8.82
CA MET A 92 -20.54 -3.40 8.11
C MET A 92 -22.02 -3.00 8.00
N ASP A 93 -22.94 -3.90 8.30
CA ASP A 93 -24.37 -3.59 8.31
C ASP A 93 -24.87 -3.10 9.67
N LYS A 94 -24.04 -3.25 10.71
CA LYS A 94 -24.37 -2.83 12.09
C LYS A 94 -23.67 -1.55 12.56
N ILE A 95 -22.83 -0.94 11.72
CA ILE A 95 -22.09 0.30 12.05
C ILE A 95 -22.69 1.52 11.34
N ASP A 96 -22.46 2.70 11.90
CA ASP A 96 -22.70 3.94 11.18
C ASP A 96 -21.56 4.19 10.17
N LYS A 97 -21.84 3.89 8.89
CA LYS A 97 -20.88 4.06 7.79
C LYS A 97 -20.43 5.51 7.59
N ASN A 98 -21.23 6.51 8.04
CA ASN A 98 -20.81 7.92 7.97
C ASN A 98 -19.75 8.26 9.03
N ARG A 99 -19.57 7.42 10.01
CA ARG A 99 -18.53 7.53 11.04
C ARG A 99 -17.40 6.53 10.86
N ALA A 100 -17.36 5.86 9.69
CA ALA A 100 -16.32 4.92 9.30
C ALA A 100 -15.60 5.43 8.04
N GLY A 101 -14.29 5.65 8.11
CA GLY A 101 -13.49 6.30 7.06
C GLY A 101 -12.26 5.52 6.64
N ALA A 102 -11.53 6.06 5.64
CA ALA A 102 -10.26 5.57 5.15
C ALA A 102 -9.22 6.68 5.07
N VAL A 103 -8.04 6.44 5.62
CA VAL A 103 -6.86 7.31 5.51
C VAL A 103 -5.70 6.45 5.06
N ILE A 104 -5.41 6.43 3.76
CA ILE A 104 -4.38 5.57 3.16
C ILE A 104 -3.32 6.45 2.51
N GLY A 105 -2.08 6.35 3.01
CA GLY A 105 -0.94 7.05 2.47
C GLY A 105 -0.31 6.34 1.27
N SER A 106 0.23 7.10 0.33
CA SER A 106 1.09 6.63 -0.76
C SER A 106 2.07 7.74 -1.11
N GLY A 107 3.32 7.41 -1.33
CA GLY A 107 4.36 8.40 -1.67
C GLY A 107 4.24 8.90 -3.11
N ILE A 108 3.95 8.01 -4.05
CA ILE A 108 3.98 8.31 -5.49
C ILE A 108 2.63 8.01 -6.17
N GLY A 109 1.89 7.00 -5.69
CA GLY A 109 0.68 6.54 -6.36
C GLY A 109 0.95 5.65 -7.56
N GLY A 110 0.19 5.81 -8.64
CA GLY A 110 0.21 4.93 -9.80
C GLY A 110 1.32 5.21 -10.81
N LEU A 111 2.58 5.11 -10.39
CA LEU A 111 3.73 5.42 -11.26
C LEU A 111 3.81 4.48 -12.48
N ALA A 112 3.50 3.20 -12.32
CA ALA A 112 3.46 2.25 -13.44
C ALA A 112 2.43 2.67 -14.50
N THR A 113 1.28 3.16 -14.07
CA THR A 113 0.25 3.73 -14.96
C THR A 113 0.76 4.98 -15.66
N ILE A 114 1.47 5.88 -14.95
CA ILE A 114 2.05 7.11 -15.54
C ILE A 114 3.05 6.74 -16.64
N GLU A 115 3.97 5.82 -16.41
CA GLU A 115 4.97 5.37 -17.40
C GLU A 115 4.28 4.75 -18.63
N ALA A 116 3.31 3.87 -18.39
CA ALA A 116 2.60 3.20 -19.48
C ALA A 116 1.80 4.18 -20.36
N GLU A 117 1.10 5.11 -19.76
CA GLU A 117 0.29 6.08 -20.52
C GLU A 117 1.17 7.15 -21.20
N GLN A 118 2.29 7.55 -20.59
CA GLN A 118 3.30 8.40 -21.24
C GLN A 118 3.89 7.72 -22.48
N THR A 119 4.20 6.44 -22.37
CA THR A 119 4.70 5.65 -23.52
C THR A 119 3.66 5.57 -24.66
N LYS A 120 2.38 5.37 -24.33
CA LYS A 120 1.30 5.39 -25.33
C LYS A 120 1.16 6.76 -25.99
N LEU A 121 1.21 7.84 -25.18
CA LEU A 121 1.14 9.20 -25.72
C LEU A 121 2.24 9.45 -26.73
N LEU A 122 3.48 9.10 -26.42
CA LEU A 122 4.62 9.31 -27.31
C LEU A 122 4.57 8.46 -28.58
N ASN A 123 4.16 7.20 -28.46
CA ASN A 123 4.18 6.26 -29.59
C ASN A 123 2.91 6.29 -30.46
N SER A 124 1.78 6.72 -29.92
CA SER A 124 0.47 6.53 -30.56
C SER A 124 -0.44 7.76 -30.52
N GLY A 125 0.01 8.86 -29.91
CA GLY A 125 -0.70 10.14 -29.84
C GLY A 125 -1.73 10.23 -28.70
N PRO A 126 -2.32 11.43 -28.52
CA PRO A 126 -3.15 11.75 -27.35
C PRO A 126 -4.45 10.93 -27.28
N ASP A 127 -5.03 10.57 -28.39
CA ASP A 127 -6.30 9.82 -28.45
C ASP A 127 -6.18 8.36 -27.94
N ARG A 128 -4.95 7.90 -27.70
CA ARG A 128 -4.67 6.54 -27.20
C ARG A 128 -4.45 6.48 -25.69
N VAL A 129 -4.37 7.62 -25.02
CA VAL A 129 -4.29 7.70 -23.54
C VAL A 129 -5.60 7.19 -22.94
N SER A 130 -5.49 6.37 -21.91
CA SER A 130 -6.65 5.76 -21.26
C SER A 130 -7.52 6.80 -20.54
N PRO A 131 -8.86 6.74 -20.66
CA PRO A 131 -9.76 7.58 -19.84
C PRO A 131 -9.66 7.25 -18.35
N LEU A 132 -9.07 6.12 -17.99
CA LEU A 132 -8.82 5.74 -16.60
C LEU A 132 -7.45 6.21 -16.08
N PHE A 133 -6.64 6.88 -16.91
CA PHE A 133 -5.29 7.31 -16.54
C PHE A 133 -5.28 8.07 -15.21
N ILE A 134 -6.02 9.15 -15.12
CA ILE A 134 -6.02 10.00 -13.90
C ILE A 134 -6.55 9.23 -12.68
N PRO A 135 -7.72 8.56 -12.72
CA PRO A 135 -8.20 7.76 -11.59
C PRO A 135 -7.26 6.63 -11.14
N MET A 136 -6.42 6.11 -12.04
CA MET A 136 -5.43 5.09 -11.69
C MET A 136 -4.14 5.70 -11.12
N ALA A 137 -3.74 6.90 -11.58
CA ALA A 137 -2.45 7.49 -11.27
C ALA A 137 -2.41 8.25 -9.93
N ILE A 138 -3.47 8.97 -9.55
CA ILE A 138 -3.44 9.85 -8.38
C ILE A 138 -3.40 9.09 -7.05
N SER A 139 -2.53 9.54 -6.14
CA SER A 139 -2.19 8.83 -4.91
C SER A 139 -3.35 8.64 -3.92
N ASN A 140 -4.35 9.54 -3.91
CA ASN A 140 -5.51 9.42 -3.03
C ASN A 140 -6.49 8.31 -3.44
N MET A 141 -6.31 7.71 -4.61
CA MET A 141 -7.22 6.65 -5.07
C MET A 141 -7.06 5.33 -4.32
N ALA A 142 -5.95 5.09 -3.64
CA ALA A 142 -5.87 3.98 -2.70
C ALA A 142 -6.96 4.11 -1.60
N ALA A 143 -7.06 5.27 -0.96
CA ALA A 143 -8.10 5.56 0.04
C ALA A 143 -9.50 5.53 -0.58
N GLY A 144 -9.70 6.15 -1.74
CA GLY A 144 -10.98 6.17 -2.45
C GLY A 144 -11.47 4.78 -2.81
N ASN A 145 -10.61 3.93 -3.35
CA ASN A 145 -10.97 2.56 -3.74
C ASN A 145 -11.22 1.66 -2.52
N VAL A 146 -10.48 1.83 -1.43
CA VAL A 146 -10.77 1.15 -0.15
C VAL A 146 -12.14 1.57 0.37
N ALA A 147 -12.45 2.88 0.41
CA ALA A 147 -13.73 3.38 0.86
C ALA A 147 -14.90 2.84 0.02
N ILE A 148 -14.78 2.83 -1.31
CA ILE A 148 -15.79 2.30 -2.23
C ILE A 148 -15.98 0.80 -2.00
N THR A 149 -14.88 0.04 -1.91
CA THR A 149 -14.93 -1.43 -1.79
C THR A 149 -15.55 -1.89 -0.49
N ILE A 150 -15.25 -1.22 0.62
CA ILE A 150 -15.75 -1.56 1.96
C ILE A 150 -17.11 -0.89 2.24
N GLY A 151 -17.43 0.18 1.52
CA GLY A 151 -18.68 0.93 1.71
C GLY A 151 -18.59 1.98 2.83
N LEU A 152 -17.40 2.54 3.06
CA LEU A 152 -17.17 3.61 4.04
C LEU A 152 -17.73 4.94 3.50
N LYS A 153 -18.33 5.74 4.37
CA LYS A 153 -18.96 7.02 4.02
C LYS A 153 -18.46 8.21 4.86
N GLY A 154 -17.57 7.94 5.81
CA GLY A 154 -16.89 8.95 6.61
C GLY A 154 -15.74 9.63 5.86
N ILE A 155 -14.72 10.06 6.60
CA ILE A 155 -13.54 10.70 6.00
C ILE A 155 -12.88 9.76 4.99
N CYS A 156 -12.52 10.30 3.83
CA CYS A 156 -11.72 9.61 2.82
C CYS A 156 -10.63 10.54 2.34
N THR A 157 -9.39 10.27 2.73
CA THR A 157 -8.26 11.13 2.39
C THR A 157 -6.95 10.34 2.29
N SER A 158 -5.95 10.96 1.69
CA SER A 158 -4.59 10.42 1.60
C SER A 158 -3.60 11.38 2.25
N VAL A 159 -2.58 10.82 2.86
CA VAL A 159 -1.43 11.56 3.40
C VAL A 159 -0.22 11.25 2.54
N VAL A 160 0.46 12.29 2.06
CA VAL A 160 1.65 12.15 1.22
C VAL A 160 2.83 12.82 1.93
N THR A 161 3.65 12.00 2.56
CA THR A 161 4.86 12.40 3.28
C THR A 161 6.03 11.46 2.97
N ALA A 162 6.16 11.12 1.67
CA ALA A 162 7.16 10.17 1.16
C ALA A 162 7.12 8.83 1.92
N CYS A 163 8.26 8.31 2.37
CA CYS A 163 8.36 7.03 3.09
C CYS A 163 7.56 6.99 4.41
N ALA A 164 7.21 8.16 4.98
CA ALA A 164 6.44 8.27 6.22
C ALA A 164 4.91 8.33 5.99
N SER A 165 4.44 8.26 4.74
CA SER A 165 3.02 8.45 4.40
C SER A 165 2.09 7.52 5.17
N ALA A 166 2.43 6.24 5.30
CA ALA A 166 1.63 5.26 6.04
C ALA A 166 1.58 5.58 7.54
N THR A 167 2.72 5.91 8.15
CA THR A 167 2.80 6.27 9.57
C THR A 167 2.01 7.54 9.88
N ASN A 168 2.12 8.56 9.02
CA ASN A 168 1.35 9.79 9.17
C ASN A 168 -0.15 9.55 8.96
N ALA A 169 -0.54 8.70 8.01
CA ALA A 169 -1.94 8.31 7.80
C ALA A 169 -2.54 7.66 9.06
N ILE A 170 -1.80 6.76 9.71
CA ILE A 170 -2.21 6.15 10.98
C ILE A 170 -2.33 7.22 12.08
N GLY A 171 -1.38 8.15 12.15
CA GLY A 171 -1.42 9.26 13.12
C GLY A 171 -2.61 10.19 12.93
N GLU A 172 -2.95 10.54 11.69
CA GLU A 172 -4.15 11.35 11.40
C GLU A 172 -5.44 10.59 11.72
N ALA A 173 -5.53 9.31 11.35
CA ALA A 173 -6.66 8.45 11.71
C ALA A 173 -6.85 8.35 13.23
N PHE A 174 -5.76 8.19 13.97
CA PHE A 174 -5.77 8.21 15.44
C PHE A 174 -6.39 9.51 15.97
N LYS A 175 -5.96 10.67 15.48
CA LYS A 175 -6.48 11.97 15.90
C LYS A 175 -7.97 12.15 15.57
N LEU A 176 -8.42 11.68 14.41
CA LEU A 176 -9.82 11.73 14.00
C LEU A 176 -10.73 10.94 14.96
N ILE A 177 -10.29 9.78 15.42
CA ILE A 177 -11.03 8.98 16.39
C ILE A 177 -10.91 9.58 17.78
N GLN A 178 -9.71 9.99 18.20
CA GLN A 178 -9.46 10.59 19.52
C GLN A 178 -10.32 11.85 19.75
N SER A 179 -10.52 12.67 18.72
CA SER A 179 -11.37 13.88 18.78
C SER A 179 -12.87 13.58 18.67
N GLY A 180 -13.26 12.33 18.38
CA GLY A 180 -14.64 11.92 18.22
C GLY A 180 -15.24 12.23 16.82
N ASN A 181 -14.42 12.63 15.84
CA ASN A 181 -14.90 12.89 14.47
C ASN A 181 -15.25 11.61 13.72
N GLN A 182 -14.57 10.50 14.02
CA GLN A 182 -14.84 9.16 13.50
C GLN A 182 -14.88 8.15 14.64
N ASP A 183 -15.54 7.01 14.41
CA ASP A 183 -15.52 5.87 15.34
C ASP A 183 -14.62 4.76 14.84
N ILE A 184 -14.50 4.64 13.49
CA ILE A 184 -13.71 3.62 12.81
C ILE A 184 -12.92 4.29 11.67
N VAL A 185 -11.62 3.97 11.55
CA VAL A 185 -10.83 4.39 10.38
C VAL A 185 -9.92 3.24 9.94
N PHE A 186 -10.01 2.90 8.65
CA PHE A 186 -9.03 2.07 7.96
C PHE A 186 -7.83 2.94 7.63
N ALA A 187 -6.69 2.66 8.25
CA ALA A 187 -5.51 3.52 8.20
C ALA A 187 -4.25 2.74 7.85
N GLY A 188 -3.42 3.29 6.99
CA GLY A 188 -2.18 2.63 6.58
C GLY A 188 -1.60 3.22 5.33
N GLY A 189 -0.93 2.40 4.52
CA GLY A 189 -0.36 2.84 3.26
C GLY A 189 -0.18 1.71 2.27
N ALA A 190 0.00 2.12 1.01
CA ALA A 190 0.28 1.22 -0.10
C ALA A 190 1.20 1.90 -1.12
N GLU A 191 2.16 1.15 -1.65
CA GLU A 191 3.07 1.60 -2.70
C GLU A 191 3.40 0.46 -3.66
N ALA A 192 3.50 0.76 -4.96
CA ALA A 192 3.89 -0.19 -5.99
C ALA A 192 4.77 0.48 -7.05
N SER A 193 5.90 1.01 -6.60
CA SER A 193 6.78 1.84 -7.42
C SER A 193 8.04 1.11 -7.91
N ILE A 194 8.00 -0.23 -8.03
CA ILE A 194 9.11 -0.98 -8.65
C ILE A 194 8.92 -0.92 -10.17
N THR A 195 9.35 0.20 -10.75
CA THR A 195 9.25 0.50 -12.17
C THR A 195 10.61 0.98 -12.72
N PRO A 196 10.85 0.89 -14.04
CA PRO A 196 12.09 1.40 -14.63
C PRO A 196 12.40 2.85 -14.25
N LEU A 197 11.41 3.75 -14.30
CA LEU A 197 11.61 5.17 -14.02
C LEU A 197 11.94 5.40 -12.53
N ALA A 198 11.24 4.71 -11.61
CA ALA A 198 11.53 4.85 -10.19
C ALA A 198 12.91 4.31 -9.82
N ILE A 199 13.26 3.11 -10.29
CA ILE A 199 14.60 2.53 -10.05
C ILE A 199 15.68 3.45 -10.62
N ALA A 200 15.53 3.95 -11.85
CA ALA A 200 16.47 4.90 -12.44
C ALA A 200 16.58 6.20 -11.64
N GLY A 201 15.43 6.76 -11.22
CA GLY A 201 15.36 8.00 -10.45
C GLY A 201 16.08 7.91 -9.10
N PHE A 202 15.79 6.88 -8.32
CA PHE A 202 16.45 6.66 -7.03
C PHE A 202 17.92 6.26 -7.18
N ALA A 203 18.28 5.49 -8.23
CA ALA A 203 19.67 5.17 -8.52
C ALA A 203 20.48 6.41 -8.92
N SER A 204 19.88 7.37 -9.64
CA SER A 204 20.51 8.64 -10.00
C SER A 204 20.83 9.51 -8.79
N MET A 205 20.06 9.37 -7.70
CA MET A 205 20.31 10.00 -6.41
C MET A 205 21.36 9.24 -5.58
N THR A 206 21.94 8.15 -6.09
CA THR A 206 22.85 7.24 -5.35
C THR A 206 22.22 6.71 -4.06
N ALA A 207 20.89 6.54 -4.06
CA ALA A 207 20.14 6.14 -2.86
C ALA A 207 19.93 4.62 -2.78
N LEU A 208 20.03 3.91 -3.91
CA LEU A 208 19.80 2.45 -3.97
C LEU A 208 21.09 1.67 -3.84
N SER A 209 21.00 0.52 -3.16
CA SER A 209 22.07 -0.47 -3.15
C SER A 209 22.33 -1.01 -4.55
N THR A 210 23.61 -1.16 -4.89
CA THR A 210 24.09 -1.74 -6.14
C THR A 210 24.43 -3.22 -6.00
N SER A 211 24.27 -3.78 -4.80
CA SER A 211 24.52 -5.20 -4.54
C SER A 211 23.58 -6.09 -5.35
N THR A 212 24.16 -7.11 -5.98
CA THR A 212 23.43 -8.16 -6.69
C THR A 212 23.18 -9.39 -5.83
N ASP A 213 23.71 -9.42 -4.60
CA ASP A 213 23.40 -10.45 -3.61
C ASP A 213 22.17 -10.00 -2.78
N PRO A 214 21.01 -10.65 -2.93
CA PRO A 214 19.80 -10.30 -2.20
C PRO A 214 19.98 -10.29 -0.66
N LYS A 215 20.88 -11.13 -0.14
CA LYS A 215 21.14 -11.21 1.31
C LYS A 215 22.04 -10.08 1.82
N ARG A 216 22.73 -9.37 0.91
CA ARG A 216 23.62 -8.24 1.23
C ARG A 216 23.14 -6.91 0.69
N ALA A 217 22.01 -6.89 -0.03
CA ALA A 217 21.50 -5.68 -0.65
C ALA A 217 20.91 -4.69 0.37
N SER A 218 20.28 -5.17 1.45
CA SER A 218 19.77 -4.33 2.54
C SER A 218 20.45 -4.72 3.85
N ILE A 219 21.45 -3.94 4.25
CA ILE A 219 22.31 -4.20 5.42
C ILE A 219 22.40 -2.95 6.31
N PRO A 220 21.30 -2.53 6.94
CA PRO A 220 21.28 -1.33 7.77
C PRO A 220 22.33 -1.43 8.91
N PHE A 221 23.00 -0.31 9.18
CA PHE A 221 24.11 -0.16 10.14
C PHE A 221 25.42 -0.88 9.78
N ASP A 222 25.46 -1.73 8.76
CA ASP A 222 26.73 -2.31 8.28
C ASP A 222 27.63 -1.22 7.68
N LYS A 223 28.95 -1.37 7.87
CA LYS A 223 29.94 -0.43 7.32
C LYS A 223 29.98 -0.40 5.79
N ASP A 224 29.63 -1.52 5.16
CA ASP A 224 29.68 -1.73 3.71
C ASP A 224 28.32 -1.42 3.03
N ARG A 225 27.36 -0.85 3.77
CA ARG A 225 26.07 -0.43 3.17
C ARG A 225 26.29 0.66 2.11
N ASP A 226 25.58 0.54 1.00
CA ASP A 226 25.70 1.44 -0.15
C ASP A 226 24.36 2.06 -0.60
N GLY A 227 23.26 1.76 0.11
CA GLY A 227 21.95 2.28 -0.21
C GLY A 227 20.82 1.41 0.37
N PHE A 228 19.58 1.72 0.03
CA PHE A 228 18.43 0.92 0.38
C PHE A 228 17.94 0.08 -0.81
N VAL A 229 17.04 -0.87 -0.55
CA VAL A 229 16.36 -1.67 -1.57
C VAL A 229 14.90 -1.26 -1.63
N MET A 230 14.39 -0.91 -2.81
CA MET A 230 12.98 -0.60 -2.99
C MET A 230 12.10 -1.82 -2.73
N GLY A 231 10.97 -1.60 -2.06
CA GLY A 231 9.93 -2.60 -1.85
C GLY A 231 8.57 -2.11 -2.30
N GLU A 232 7.66 -3.04 -2.53
CA GLU A 232 6.25 -2.75 -2.77
C GLU A 232 5.37 -3.50 -1.77
N GLY A 233 4.12 -3.06 -1.59
CA GLY A 233 3.15 -3.71 -0.73
C GLY A 233 2.14 -2.75 -0.12
N ALA A 234 1.36 -3.27 0.82
CA ALA A 234 0.42 -2.50 1.65
C ALA A 234 0.33 -3.06 3.06
N GLY A 235 0.03 -2.17 4.00
CA GLY A 235 -0.39 -2.51 5.35
C GLY A 235 -1.53 -1.60 5.78
N VAL A 236 -2.61 -2.20 6.28
CA VAL A 236 -3.81 -1.49 6.73
C VAL A 236 -4.20 -1.97 8.12
N LEU A 237 -4.47 -1.01 9.01
CA LEU A 237 -5.01 -1.21 10.34
C LEU A 237 -6.47 -0.76 10.38
N VAL A 238 -7.29 -1.43 11.15
CA VAL A 238 -8.60 -0.93 11.59
C VAL A 238 -8.41 -0.29 12.96
N LEU A 239 -8.53 1.02 13.02
CA LEU A 239 -8.54 1.78 14.26
C LEU A 239 -9.98 2.02 14.67
N GLU A 240 -10.28 1.85 15.95
CA GLU A 240 -11.60 2.09 16.53
C GLU A 240 -11.50 2.91 17.82
N SER A 241 -12.57 3.65 18.16
CA SER A 241 -12.71 4.10 19.54
C SER A 241 -12.92 2.89 20.46
N LEU A 242 -12.31 2.92 21.63
CA LEU A 242 -12.43 1.81 22.60
C LEU A 242 -13.90 1.51 22.94
N GLU A 243 -14.70 2.56 23.08
CA GLU A 243 -16.13 2.43 23.39
C GLU A 243 -16.87 1.68 22.29
N HIS A 244 -16.61 2.00 21.01
CA HIS A 244 -17.21 1.31 19.89
C HIS A 244 -16.77 -0.17 19.82
N ALA A 245 -15.47 -0.42 19.99
CA ALA A 245 -14.93 -1.78 20.00
C ALA A 245 -15.54 -2.64 21.10
N GLN A 246 -15.66 -2.12 22.34
CA GLN A 246 -16.28 -2.81 23.48
C GLN A 246 -17.78 -3.08 23.25
N GLN A 247 -18.53 -2.11 22.71
CA GLN A 247 -19.97 -2.26 22.44
C GLN A 247 -20.29 -3.39 21.46
N ARG A 248 -19.41 -3.66 20.52
CA ARG A 248 -19.57 -4.76 19.56
C ARG A 248 -18.89 -6.07 19.97
N GLY A 249 -18.19 -6.10 21.12
CA GLY A 249 -17.52 -7.29 21.64
C GLY A 249 -16.22 -7.65 20.92
N ALA A 250 -15.45 -6.65 20.45
CA ALA A 250 -14.17 -6.87 19.78
C ALA A 250 -13.09 -7.31 20.77
#